data_a08b6d78753d96e348b1322ca448f1ed
#
_entry.id   a08b6d78753d96e348b1322ca448f1ed
#
_cell.length_a   1.000
_cell.length_b   1.000
_cell.length_c   1.000
_cell.angle_alpha   90.00
_cell.angle_beta   90.00
_cell.angle_gamma   90.00
#
_symmetry.space_group_name_H-M   'P 1'
#
loop_
_entity.id
_entity.type
_entity.pdbx_description
1 polymer ?
#
loop_
_entity_poly.entity_id
_entity_poly.type
_entity_poly.pdbx_seq_one_letter_code
_entity_poly.pdbx_strand_id
1 'polypeptide(L)'
;MNKFEEEKINRIKNNEQNTQLVQAAHLFKIESTLPKYSYNYSSLGRPIIQYPQDIVAMQELIWKLKPDLIIETGIAHGGSLIMSASMLALLDMCDAIQQNKTLDPKHSKRKVLGIDIDIKLHNREAIEAHPMSARIQMIQ
;
A
#
# COMPACT_ATOMS: atom_id res chain seq x y z
N MET A 1 12.86 3.52 -23.18
CA MET A 1 11.95 4.22 -22.24
C MET A 1 10.90 4.89 -23.11
N ASN A 2 9.62 4.86 -22.71
CA ASN A 2 8.62 5.56 -23.53
C ASN A 2 8.60 7.06 -23.18
N LYS A 3 8.00 7.88 -24.04
CA LYS A 3 7.94 9.34 -23.88
C LYS A 3 7.34 9.79 -22.53
N PHE A 4 6.33 9.07 -22.04
CA PHE A 4 5.69 9.38 -20.75
C PHE A 4 6.67 9.24 -19.58
N GLU A 5 7.47 8.16 -19.55
CA GLU A 5 8.45 7.92 -18.49
C GLU A 5 9.59 8.96 -18.51
N GLU A 6 10.03 9.40 -19.71
CA GLU A 6 11.03 10.47 -19.84
C GLU A 6 10.49 11.80 -19.31
N GLU A 7 9.26 12.16 -19.68
CA GLU A 7 8.59 13.36 -19.19
C GLU A 7 8.34 13.30 -17.67
N LYS A 8 7.96 12.13 -17.12
CA LYS A 8 7.77 11.90 -15.68
C LYS A 8 9.07 12.17 -14.92
N ILE A 9 10.19 11.59 -15.38
CA ILE A 9 11.51 11.79 -14.74
C ILE A 9 11.90 13.27 -14.75
N ASN A 10 11.69 13.96 -15.87
CA ASN A 10 12.00 15.37 -15.99
C ASN A 10 11.14 16.24 -15.06
N ARG A 11 9.82 15.94 -14.95
CA ARG A 11 8.93 16.62 -14.01
C ARG A 11 9.37 16.41 -12.57
N ILE A 12 9.76 15.20 -12.19
CA ILE A 12 10.23 14.89 -10.82
C ILE A 12 11.47 15.71 -10.49
N LYS A 13 12.47 15.74 -11.41
CA LYS A 13 13.68 16.55 -11.22
C LYS A 13 13.40 18.04 -11.12
N ASN A 14 12.49 18.57 -11.94
CA ASN A 14 12.11 19.97 -11.91
C ASN A 14 11.36 20.32 -10.60
N ASN A 15 10.50 19.43 -10.12
CA ASN A 15 9.78 19.59 -8.86
C ASN A 15 10.74 19.61 -7.65
N GLU A 16 11.78 18.76 -7.66
CA GLU A 16 12.82 18.76 -6.63
C GLU A 16 13.57 20.10 -6.55
N GLN A 17 13.78 20.78 -7.67
CA GLN A 17 14.44 22.08 -7.75
C GLN A 17 13.51 23.26 -7.50
N ASN A 18 12.21 23.02 -7.46
CA ASN A 18 11.21 24.07 -7.18
C ASN A 18 11.11 24.33 -5.67
N THR A 19 11.90 25.29 -5.19
CA THR A 19 12.00 25.62 -3.76
C THR A 19 10.65 26.02 -3.14
N GLN A 20 9.78 26.71 -3.88
CA GLN A 20 8.43 27.08 -3.38
C GLN A 20 7.55 25.84 -3.20
N LEU A 21 7.57 24.91 -4.15
CA LEU A 21 6.83 23.66 -4.05
C LEU A 21 7.34 22.80 -2.88
N VAL A 22 8.66 22.68 -2.73
CA VAL A 22 9.29 21.93 -1.62
C VAL A 22 8.92 22.54 -0.27
N GLN A 23 8.97 23.87 -0.13
CA GLN A 23 8.56 24.56 1.10
C GLN A 23 7.08 24.37 1.42
N ALA A 24 6.20 24.47 0.43
CA ALA A 24 4.76 24.26 0.60
C ALA A 24 4.46 22.81 1.00
N ALA A 25 5.13 21.83 0.40
CA ALA A 25 4.99 20.42 0.76
C ALA A 25 5.48 20.14 2.19
N HIS A 26 6.59 20.76 2.61
CA HIS A 26 7.11 20.65 3.97
C HIS A 26 6.13 21.27 4.98
N LEU A 27 5.63 22.48 4.70
CA LEU A 27 4.63 23.13 5.54
C LEU A 27 3.36 22.27 5.67
N PHE A 28 2.85 21.73 4.56
CA PHE A 28 1.71 20.81 4.57
C PHE A 28 1.98 19.62 5.47
N LYS A 29 3.17 19.01 5.38
CA LYS A 29 3.55 17.86 6.22
C LYS A 29 3.48 18.20 7.70
N ILE A 30 4.04 19.36 8.11
CA ILE A 30 4.05 19.83 9.51
C ILE A 30 2.62 20.11 9.98
N GLU A 31 1.89 20.95 9.26
CA GLU A 31 0.55 21.42 9.65
C GLU A 31 -0.49 20.31 9.65
N SER A 32 -0.32 19.27 8.84
CA SER A 32 -1.22 18.12 8.77
C SER A 32 -0.99 17.07 9.86
N THR A 33 0.11 17.17 10.61
CA THR A 33 0.47 16.18 11.65
C THR A 33 -0.43 16.31 12.89
N LEU A 34 -0.60 17.53 13.43
CA LEU A 34 -1.40 17.76 14.64
C LEU A 34 -2.87 17.38 14.47
N PRO A 35 -3.57 17.74 13.38
CA PRO A 35 -4.94 17.34 13.13
C PRO A 35 -5.07 15.87 12.66
N LYS A 36 -3.97 15.11 12.62
CA LYS A 36 -3.94 13.70 12.22
C LYS A 36 -4.54 13.46 10.83
N TYR A 37 -4.18 14.30 9.85
CA TYR A 37 -4.72 14.22 8.49
C TYR A 37 -4.58 12.82 7.88
N SER A 38 -3.43 12.14 8.08
CA SER A 38 -3.18 10.79 7.58
C SER A 38 -4.07 9.70 8.20
N TYR A 39 -4.81 10.01 9.26
CA TYR A 39 -5.72 9.06 9.95
C TYR A 39 -7.15 9.09 9.38
N ASN A 40 -7.43 9.95 8.40
CA ASN A 40 -8.79 10.16 7.88
C ASN A 40 -9.17 9.21 6.74
N TYR A 41 -8.31 8.26 6.43
CA TYR A 41 -8.47 7.38 5.27
C TYR A 41 -8.74 5.94 5.67
N SER A 42 -9.32 5.20 4.74
CA SER A 42 -9.50 3.75 4.86
C SER A 42 -9.14 3.06 3.55
N SER A 43 -8.68 1.82 3.65
CA SER A 43 -8.46 0.93 2.51
C SER A 43 -9.39 -0.27 2.66
N LEU A 44 -10.30 -0.44 1.70
CA LEU A 44 -11.26 -1.56 1.65
C LEU A 44 -11.94 -1.84 3.00
N GLY A 45 -12.39 -0.78 3.67
CA GLY A 45 -13.11 -0.88 4.95
C GLY A 45 -12.23 -0.90 6.21
N ARG A 46 -10.90 -0.91 6.09
CA ARG A 46 -10.00 -0.82 7.26
C ARG A 46 -9.31 0.54 7.31
N PRO A 47 -9.22 1.19 8.50
CA PRO A 47 -8.48 2.43 8.65
C PRO A 47 -7.02 2.25 8.22
N ILE A 48 -6.50 3.22 7.45
CA ILE A 48 -5.11 3.26 7.01
C ILE A 48 -4.48 4.58 7.44
N ILE A 49 -3.31 4.51 8.06
CA ILE A 49 -2.57 5.68 8.51
C ILE A 49 -1.54 6.04 7.44
N GLN A 50 -2.01 6.66 6.36
CA GLN A 50 -1.18 7.01 5.21
C GLN A 50 -1.65 8.32 4.57
N TYR A 51 -0.73 9.02 3.92
CA TYR A 51 -1.09 10.08 3.00
C TYR A 51 -1.55 9.48 1.66
N PRO A 52 -2.56 10.06 0.98
CA PRO A 52 -3.05 9.52 -0.30
C PRO A 52 -1.98 9.34 -1.37
N GLN A 53 -1.00 10.25 -1.45
CA GLN A 53 0.11 10.15 -2.40
C GLN A 53 1.02 8.94 -2.11
N ASP A 54 1.19 8.56 -0.84
CA ASP A 54 1.99 7.38 -0.47
C ASP A 54 1.29 6.08 -0.88
N ILE A 55 -0.05 6.06 -0.82
CA ILE A 55 -0.86 4.93 -1.29
C ILE A 55 -0.66 4.73 -2.80
N VAL A 56 -0.70 5.83 -3.59
CA VAL A 56 -0.46 5.77 -5.03
C VAL A 56 0.97 5.34 -5.35
N ALA A 57 1.96 5.88 -4.63
CA ALA A 57 3.36 5.49 -4.80
C ALA A 57 3.58 4.00 -4.49
N MET A 58 2.98 3.48 -3.43
CA MET A 58 3.05 2.06 -3.08
C MET A 58 2.41 1.18 -4.16
N GLN A 59 1.26 1.59 -4.72
CA GLN A 59 0.62 0.90 -5.84
C GLN A 59 1.54 0.81 -7.07
N GLU A 60 2.19 1.94 -7.45
CA GLU A 60 3.15 1.95 -8.57
C GLU A 60 4.33 0.99 -8.32
N LEU A 61 4.88 0.99 -7.10
CA LEU A 61 5.98 0.11 -6.73
C LEU A 61 5.58 -1.36 -6.80
N ILE A 62 4.45 -1.74 -6.23
CA ILE A 62 3.96 -3.13 -6.25
C ILE A 62 3.72 -3.59 -7.69
N TRP A 63 3.09 -2.75 -8.52
CA TRP A 63 2.85 -3.05 -9.93
C TRP A 63 4.15 -3.26 -10.72
N LYS A 64 5.15 -2.41 -10.47
CA LYS A 64 6.45 -2.46 -11.16
C LYS A 64 7.28 -3.67 -10.74
N LEU A 65 7.32 -3.97 -9.43
CA LEU A 65 8.17 -5.01 -8.85
C LEU A 65 7.54 -6.40 -8.90
N LYS A 66 6.20 -6.47 -8.90
CA LYS A 66 5.43 -7.73 -8.83
C LYS A 66 5.93 -8.68 -7.73
N PRO A 67 6.03 -8.24 -6.47
CA PRO A 67 6.65 -9.04 -5.42
C PRO A 67 5.79 -10.27 -5.08
N ASP A 68 6.44 -11.34 -4.63
CA ASP A 68 5.78 -12.50 -4.04
C ASP A 68 5.52 -12.32 -2.54
N LEU A 69 6.31 -11.47 -1.89
CA LEU A 69 6.19 -11.16 -0.47
C LEU A 69 6.35 -9.66 -0.22
N ILE A 70 5.40 -9.11 0.55
CA ILE A 70 5.51 -7.77 1.13
C ILE A 70 5.64 -7.95 2.64
N ILE A 71 6.65 -7.33 3.24
CA ILE A 71 6.85 -7.32 4.70
C ILE A 71 6.58 -5.91 5.20
N GLU A 72 5.73 -5.79 6.21
CA GLU A 72 5.35 -4.54 6.84
C GLU A 72 5.61 -4.62 8.35
N THR A 73 6.28 -3.61 8.88
CA THR A 73 6.48 -3.44 10.32
C THR A 73 5.57 -2.35 10.86
N GLY A 74 4.86 -2.66 11.95
CA GLY A 74 3.82 -1.77 12.49
C GLY A 74 2.48 -1.97 11.77
N ILE A 75 1.58 -2.75 12.38
CA ILE A 75 0.30 -3.15 11.76
C ILE A 75 -0.80 -2.11 12.01
N ALA A 76 -0.79 -1.47 13.18
CA ALA A 76 -1.84 -0.54 13.63
C ALA A 76 -3.26 -1.10 13.39
N HIS A 77 -4.07 -0.45 12.53
CA HIS A 77 -5.43 -0.89 12.20
C HIS A 77 -5.49 -1.91 11.03
N GLY A 78 -4.37 -2.18 10.38
CA GLY A 78 -4.25 -3.17 9.30
C GLY A 78 -4.69 -2.69 7.91
N GLY A 79 -4.99 -1.40 7.73
CA GLY A 79 -5.41 -0.88 6.43
C GLY A 79 -4.35 -1.02 5.34
N SER A 80 -3.08 -0.84 5.68
CA SER A 80 -1.94 -1.03 4.77
C SER A 80 -1.72 -2.49 4.40
N LEU A 81 -1.89 -3.42 5.36
CA LEU A 81 -1.86 -4.87 5.06
C LEU A 81 -2.96 -5.26 4.07
N ILE A 82 -4.18 -4.76 4.27
CA ILE A 82 -5.31 -5.02 3.38
C ILE A 82 -5.06 -4.42 2.00
N MET A 83 -4.54 -3.20 1.92
CA MET A 83 -4.17 -2.57 0.65
C MET A 83 -3.12 -3.40 -0.09
N SER A 84 -2.04 -3.77 0.57
CA SER A 84 -0.96 -4.58 0.00
C SER A 84 -1.49 -5.94 -0.47
N ALA A 85 -2.30 -6.62 0.33
CA ALA A 85 -2.93 -7.89 -0.03
C ALA A 85 -3.86 -7.76 -1.24
N SER A 86 -4.62 -6.67 -1.35
CA SER A 86 -5.50 -6.41 -2.50
C SER A 86 -4.71 -6.15 -3.78
N MET A 87 -3.59 -5.42 -3.70
CA MET A 87 -2.70 -5.23 -4.85
C MET A 87 -2.07 -6.54 -5.33
N LEU A 88 -1.65 -7.40 -4.41
CA LEU A 88 -1.17 -8.74 -4.75
C LEU A 88 -2.27 -9.61 -5.39
N ALA A 89 -3.52 -9.46 -4.93
CA ALA A 89 -4.66 -10.16 -5.56
C ALA A 89 -4.91 -9.69 -6.99
N LEU A 90 -4.80 -8.39 -7.26
CA LEU A 90 -4.91 -7.83 -8.62
C LEU A 90 -3.77 -8.32 -9.52
N LEU A 91 -2.54 -8.44 -9.01
CA LEU A 91 -1.44 -9.02 -9.77
C LEU A 91 -1.72 -10.48 -10.15
N ASP A 92 -2.22 -11.30 -9.22
CA ASP A 92 -2.58 -12.70 -9.50
C ASP A 92 -3.71 -12.80 -10.53
N MET A 93 -4.70 -11.91 -10.45
CA MET A 93 -5.78 -11.84 -11.43
C MET A 93 -5.24 -11.48 -12.83
N CYS A 94 -4.36 -10.49 -12.93
CA CYS A 94 -3.72 -10.12 -14.19
C CYS A 94 -2.90 -11.27 -14.77
N ASP A 95 -2.11 -11.96 -13.96
CA ASP A 95 -1.30 -13.11 -14.38
C ASP A 95 -2.20 -14.27 -14.85
N ALA A 96 -3.31 -14.54 -14.16
CA ALA A 96 -4.26 -15.58 -14.55
C ALA A 96 -4.92 -15.26 -15.91
N ILE A 97 -5.33 -14.00 -16.13
CA ILE A 97 -5.89 -13.54 -17.41
C ILE A 97 -4.87 -13.72 -18.54
N GLN A 98 -3.61 -13.26 -18.32
CA GLN A 98 -2.55 -13.35 -19.33
C GLN A 98 -2.20 -14.79 -19.69
N GLN A 99 -2.28 -15.72 -18.72
CA GLN A 99 -1.96 -17.13 -18.89
C GLN A 99 -3.16 -17.99 -19.25
N ASN A 100 -4.35 -17.39 -19.38
CA ASN A 100 -5.63 -18.10 -19.60
C ASN A 100 -5.85 -19.24 -18.57
N LYS A 101 -5.59 -18.96 -17.29
CA LYS A 101 -5.71 -19.90 -16.17
C LYS A 101 -6.84 -19.47 -15.23
N THR A 102 -7.41 -20.46 -14.56
CA THR A 102 -8.34 -20.20 -13.45
C THR A 102 -7.56 -19.74 -12.22
N LEU A 103 -8.04 -18.68 -11.57
CA LEU A 103 -7.51 -18.18 -10.30
C LEU A 103 -8.32 -18.76 -9.14
N ASP A 104 -7.65 -19.40 -8.17
CA ASP A 104 -8.23 -19.66 -6.86
C ASP A 104 -7.86 -18.52 -5.92
N PRO A 105 -8.81 -17.69 -5.49
CA PRO A 105 -8.53 -16.51 -4.67
C PRO A 105 -8.01 -16.87 -3.26
N LYS A 106 -8.21 -18.12 -2.81
CA LYS A 106 -7.74 -18.59 -1.49
C LYS A 106 -6.32 -19.15 -1.54
N HIS A 107 -5.85 -19.55 -2.70
CA HIS A 107 -4.54 -20.18 -2.88
C HIS A 107 -3.63 -19.30 -3.73
N SER A 108 -2.96 -18.35 -3.10
CA SER A 108 -1.95 -17.51 -3.73
C SER A 108 -0.56 -17.77 -3.15
N LYS A 109 0.44 -17.68 -4.02
CA LYS A 109 1.84 -17.65 -3.59
C LYS A 109 2.23 -16.28 -3.03
N ARG A 110 1.56 -15.21 -3.48
CA ARG A 110 1.83 -13.84 -3.04
C ARG A 110 1.21 -13.60 -1.68
N LYS A 111 2.02 -13.14 -0.72
CA LYS A 111 1.63 -12.94 0.69
C LYS A 111 2.08 -11.58 1.21
N VAL A 112 1.41 -11.16 2.25
CA VAL A 112 1.82 -10.03 3.09
C VAL A 112 2.12 -10.56 4.47
N LEU A 113 3.29 -10.18 5.01
CA LEU A 113 3.70 -10.47 6.38
C LEU A 113 3.70 -9.17 7.17
N GLY A 114 2.78 -9.06 8.12
CA GLY A 114 2.76 -7.97 9.09
C GLY A 114 3.47 -8.37 10.37
N ILE A 115 4.35 -7.51 10.88
CA ILE A 115 5.09 -7.72 12.12
C ILE A 115 4.82 -6.54 13.03
N ASP A 116 4.36 -6.80 14.25
CA ASP A 116 4.13 -5.76 15.25
C ASP A 116 4.48 -6.28 16.64
N ILE A 117 4.94 -5.39 17.50
CA ILE A 117 5.26 -5.70 18.91
C ILE A 117 3.98 -5.92 19.74
N ASP A 118 2.86 -5.31 19.33
CA ASP A 118 1.59 -5.37 20.07
C ASP A 118 0.40 -5.26 19.10
N ILE A 119 -0.08 -6.38 18.62
CA ILE A 119 -1.26 -6.44 17.76
C ILE A 119 -2.51 -6.43 18.64
N LYS A 120 -3.21 -5.30 18.70
CA LYS A 120 -4.45 -5.19 19.48
C LYS A 120 -5.47 -6.23 19.00
N LEU A 121 -6.07 -6.98 19.95
CA LEU A 121 -6.98 -8.09 19.65
C LEU A 121 -8.08 -7.71 18.64
N HIS A 122 -8.77 -6.59 18.85
CA HIS A 122 -9.83 -6.13 17.97
C HIS A 122 -9.35 -5.81 16.54
N ASN A 123 -8.08 -5.39 16.36
CA ASN A 123 -7.50 -5.18 15.04
C ASN A 123 -7.14 -6.52 14.39
N ARG A 124 -6.56 -7.45 15.14
CA ARG A 124 -6.28 -8.82 14.68
C ARG A 124 -7.55 -9.49 14.17
N GLU A 125 -8.59 -9.53 14.99
CA GLU A 125 -9.90 -10.13 14.64
C GLU A 125 -10.48 -9.50 13.37
N ALA A 126 -10.44 -8.17 13.27
CA ALA A 126 -10.97 -7.47 12.09
C ALA A 126 -10.16 -7.71 10.81
N ILE A 127 -8.84 -7.90 10.90
CA ILE A 127 -7.99 -8.27 9.76
C ILE A 127 -8.26 -9.72 9.36
N GLU A 128 -8.33 -10.64 10.33
CA GLU A 128 -8.59 -12.05 10.09
C GLU A 128 -9.98 -12.31 9.50
N ALA A 129 -10.97 -11.51 9.87
CA ALA A 129 -12.34 -11.56 9.30
C ALA A 129 -12.42 -10.94 7.89
N HIS A 130 -11.42 -10.21 7.43
CA HIS A 130 -11.45 -9.53 6.14
C HIS A 130 -11.26 -10.53 4.97
N PRO A 131 -11.96 -10.35 3.82
CA PRO A 131 -11.81 -11.25 2.65
C PRO A 131 -10.38 -11.42 2.14
N MET A 132 -9.51 -10.41 2.33
CA MET A 132 -8.08 -10.48 1.93
C MET A 132 -7.21 -11.23 2.94
N SER A 133 -7.72 -11.66 4.08
CA SER A 133 -6.95 -12.28 5.17
C SER A 133 -6.19 -13.53 4.74
N ALA A 134 -6.69 -14.30 3.77
CA ALA A 134 -6.01 -15.48 3.23
C ALA A 134 -4.60 -15.17 2.68
N ARG A 135 -4.29 -13.90 2.39
CA ARG A 135 -2.98 -13.44 1.91
C ARG A 135 -2.13 -12.82 3.01
N ILE A 136 -2.65 -12.66 4.21
CA ILE A 136 -2.00 -11.93 5.30
C ILE A 136 -1.56 -12.92 6.40
N GLN A 137 -0.32 -12.80 6.81
CA GLN A 137 0.22 -13.43 8.01
C GLN A 137 0.63 -12.34 8.99
N MET A 138 0.31 -12.52 10.28
CA MET A 138 0.67 -11.57 11.33
C MET A 138 1.53 -12.26 12.37
N ILE A 139 2.66 -11.62 12.73
CA ILE A 139 3.58 -12.06 13.78
C ILE A 139 3.66 -10.96 14.82
N GLN A 140 3.58 -11.37 16.10
CA GLN A 140 3.77 -10.51 17.26
C GLN A 140 4.97 -10.96 18.04
#